data_93c9aa86d8b6f73d428aaee6cca1babb
#
_entry.id   93c9aa86d8b6f73d428aaee6cca1babb
#
_cell.length_a   1.000
_cell.length_b   1.000
_cell.length_c   1.000
_cell.angle_alpha   90.00
_cell.angle_beta   90.00
_cell.angle_gamma   90.00
#
_symmetry.space_group_name_H-M   'P 1'
#
loop_
_entity.id
_entity.type
_entity.pdbx_description
1 polymer ?
#
loop_
_entity_poly.entity_id
_entity_poly.type
_entity_poly.pdbx_seq_one_letter_code
_entity_poly.pdbx_strand_id
1 'polypeptide(L)'
;SKRSDLEILLLCAIVSTIVMLSCFSSKLPIYLVPVFPFIVYLLPVLLGRTGERRWMPWAVGIFNVLFIIVGAGALLILLGAVSVPAVNELLNEYSFAREIPVINGIILLTIANCIGLWFLVKRKCWNIPSFLLGAGLLLAVFSASAIIRDVNPYIGYGSICAKVPEGTQVATVFLHRPKNIDTYIGRQITDYGKDCDKLAEDIGEASASGSEARHLTIVTRRSRLESEPLLQEIFKSGTAVIHSGPYCLTTVTIR
;
A
#
# COMPACT_ATOMS: atom_id res chain seq x y z
N SER A 1 -10.26 38.91 14.74
CA SER A 1 -10.01 39.23 13.32
C SER A 1 -11.06 38.52 12.48
N LYS A 2 -11.73 39.23 11.58
CA LYS A 2 -12.71 38.61 10.66
C LYS A 2 -11.97 37.64 9.72
N ARG A 3 -12.52 36.45 9.55
CA ARG A 3 -12.05 35.50 8.54
C ARG A 3 -12.29 36.09 7.15
N SER A 4 -11.34 35.85 6.22
CA SER A 4 -11.57 36.26 4.82
C SER A 4 -12.59 35.30 4.17
N ASP A 5 -13.30 35.79 3.16
CA ASP A 5 -14.28 34.96 2.41
C ASP A 5 -13.64 33.70 1.84
N LEU A 6 -12.37 33.79 1.43
CA LEU A 6 -11.58 32.66 0.97
C LEU A 6 -11.39 31.58 2.06
N GLU A 7 -11.09 31.99 3.31
CA GLU A 7 -10.95 31.04 4.42
C GLU A 7 -12.26 30.33 4.73
N ILE A 8 -13.36 31.07 4.70
CA ILE A 8 -14.69 30.51 4.92
C ILE A 8 -15.01 29.50 3.82
N LEU A 9 -14.75 29.85 2.56
CA LEU A 9 -14.96 28.97 1.42
C LEU A 9 -14.16 27.67 1.56
N LEU A 10 -12.85 27.76 1.86
CA LEU A 10 -11.97 26.60 2.01
C LEU A 10 -12.40 25.71 3.18
N LEU A 11 -12.77 26.30 4.31
CA LEU A 11 -13.28 25.56 5.47
C LEU A 11 -14.60 24.85 5.14
N CYS A 12 -15.52 25.54 4.47
CA CYS A 12 -16.79 24.94 4.03
C CYS A 12 -16.54 23.77 3.06
N ALA A 13 -15.62 23.93 2.10
CA ALA A 13 -15.25 22.87 1.17
C ALA A 13 -14.66 21.64 1.87
N ILE A 14 -13.76 21.84 2.84
CA ILE A 14 -13.17 20.76 3.64
C ILE A 14 -14.26 20.05 4.46
N VAL A 15 -15.07 20.80 5.21
CA VAL A 15 -16.10 20.24 6.08
C VAL A 15 -17.16 19.50 5.28
N SER A 16 -17.68 20.10 4.19
CA SER A 16 -18.70 19.47 3.34
C SER A 16 -18.19 18.17 2.71
N THR A 17 -16.94 18.17 2.23
CA THR A 17 -16.33 16.95 1.64
C THR A 17 -16.16 15.86 2.70
N ILE A 18 -15.67 16.19 3.91
CA ILE A 18 -15.52 15.22 5.00
C ILE A 18 -16.87 14.66 5.44
N VAL A 19 -17.90 15.52 5.60
CA VAL A 19 -19.25 15.09 5.95
C VAL A 19 -19.82 14.16 4.88
N MET A 20 -19.72 14.54 3.61
CA MET A 20 -20.17 13.71 2.49
C MET A 20 -19.47 12.36 2.51
N LEU A 21 -18.15 12.32 2.65
CA LEU A 21 -17.37 11.07 2.67
C LEU A 21 -17.65 10.21 3.90
N SER A 22 -18.05 10.83 5.02
CA SER A 22 -18.42 10.10 6.25
C SER A 22 -19.73 9.33 6.12
N CYS A 23 -20.58 9.69 5.15
CA CYS A 23 -21.82 8.98 4.85
C CYS A 23 -21.61 7.65 4.11
N PHE A 24 -20.42 7.43 3.52
CA PHE A 24 -20.12 6.17 2.84
C PHE A 24 -19.72 5.07 3.83
N SER A 25 -20.24 3.86 3.63
CA SER A 25 -19.91 2.69 4.45
C SER A 25 -18.45 2.23 4.32
N SER A 26 -17.85 2.46 3.15
CA SER A 26 -16.44 2.13 2.89
C SER A 26 -15.55 3.34 3.15
N LYS A 27 -14.79 3.30 4.25
CA LYS A 27 -13.89 4.40 4.68
C LYS A 27 -12.46 4.13 4.21
N LEU A 28 -12.18 4.31 2.92
CA LEU A 28 -10.83 4.21 2.41
C LEU A 28 -10.11 5.56 2.49
N PRO A 29 -8.83 5.59 2.93
CA PRO A 29 -8.03 6.82 3.01
C PRO A 29 -7.95 7.60 1.69
N ILE A 30 -8.06 6.90 0.55
CA ILE A 30 -8.04 7.50 -0.78
C ILE A 30 -9.20 8.50 -1.01
N TYR A 31 -10.31 8.35 -0.29
CA TYR A 31 -11.43 9.30 -0.37
C TYR A 31 -11.11 10.67 0.22
N LEU A 32 -10.05 10.78 1.03
CA LEU A 32 -9.60 12.07 1.56
C LEU A 32 -8.76 12.86 0.55
N VAL A 33 -8.30 12.25 -0.55
CA VAL A 33 -7.48 12.92 -1.56
C VAL A 33 -8.11 14.22 -2.09
N PRO A 34 -9.43 14.32 -2.37
CA PRO A 34 -10.04 15.57 -2.81
C PRO A 34 -9.98 16.71 -1.79
N VAL A 35 -9.76 16.40 -0.49
CA VAL A 35 -9.67 17.40 0.58
C VAL A 35 -8.28 18.04 0.63
N PHE A 36 -7.23 17.34 0.20
CA PHE A 36 -5.85 17.80 0.27
C PHE A 36 -5.60 19.17 -0.38
N PRO A 37 -6.09 19.47 -1.61
CA PRO A 37 -5.88 20.79 -2.21
C PRO A 37 -6.40 21.93 -1.32
N PHE A 38 -7.57 21.77 -0.72
CA PHE A 38 -8.15 22.77 0.17
C PHE A 38 -7.33 22.97 1.44
N ILE A 39 -6.80 21.86 2.02
CA ILE A 39 -5.91 21.92 3.18
C ILE A 39 -4.60 22.63 2.81
N VAL A 40 -4.01 22.31 1.66
CA VAL A 40 -2.77 22.92 1.18
C VAL A 40 -2.93 24.43 0.98
N TYR A 41 -4.06 24.90 0.47
CA TYR A 41 -4.34 26.34 0.33
C TYR A 41 -4.66 27.02 1.68
N LEU A 42 -5.40 26.34 2.56
CA LEU A 42 -5.78 26.91 3.85
C LEU A 42 -4.58 27.03 4.80
N LEU A 43 -3.64 26.07 4.74
CA LEU A 43 -2.52 26.00 5.66
C LEU A 43 -1.62 27.26 5.63
N PRO A 44 -1.14 27.78 4.48
CA PRO A 44 -0.36 29.02 4.43
C PRO A 44 -1.11 30.24 4.96
N VAL A 45 -2.43 30.32 4.70
CA VAL A 45 -3.27 31.43 5.16
C VAL A 45 -3.37 31.41 6.70
N LEU A 46 -3.56 30.23 7.28
CA LEU A 46 -3.58 30.06 8.74
C LEU A 46 -2.20 30.31 9.36
N LEU A 47 -1.14 29.78 8.74
CA LEU A 47 0.24 29.97 9.20
C LEU A 47 0.68 31.43 9.14
N GLY A 48 0.32 32.16 8.07
CA GLY A 48 0.62 33.59 7.94
C GLY A 48 0.02 34.43 9.07
N ARG A 49 -1.17 34.04 9.57
CA ARG A 49 -1.82 34.72 10.71
C ARG A 49 -1.26 34.32 12.08
N THR A 50 -0.72 33.09 12.18
CA THR A 50 -0.21 32.53 13.44
C THR A 50 1.30 32.66 13.59
N GLY A 51 1.98 33.31 12.63
CA GLY A 51 3.44 33.35 12.50
C GLY A 51 4.21 33.88 13.73
N GLU A 52 3.55 34.50 14.69
CA GLU A 52 4.16 34.92 15.94
C GLU A 52 3.84 34.00 17.14
N ARG A 53 3.12 32.88 16.92
CA ARG A 53 2.77 32.01 18.04
C ARG A 53 3.98 31.16 18.47
N ARG A 54 4.33 31.27 19.75
CA ARG A 54 5.45 30.56 20.40
C ARG A 54 5.42 29.03 20.24
N TRP A 55 4.27 28.44 19.97
CA TRP A 55 4.13 26.98 19.82
C TRP A 55 4.57 26.44 18.44
N MET A 56 4.58 27.27 17.39
CA MET A 56 4.95 26.85 16.03
C MET A 56 6.35 26.22 15.93
N PRO A 57 7.41 26.86 16.50
CA PRO A 57 8.73 26.24 16.49
C PRO A 57 8.75 24.87 17.18
N TRP A 58 7.97 24.70 18.26
CA TRP A 58 7.85 23.43 18.96
C TRP A 58 7.16 22.36 18.10
N ALA A 59 6.03 22.70 17.46
CA ALA A 59 5.34 21.77 16.57
C ALA A 59 6.25 21.31 15.41
N VAL A 60 6.91 22.26 14.73
CA VAL A 60 7.84 21.94 13.65
C VAL A 60 9.02 21.10 14.18
N GLY A 61 9.54 21.42 15.37
CA GLY A 61 10.59 20.65 16.02
C GLY A 61 10.21 19.20 16.29
N ILE A 62 9.01 18.99 16.86
CA ILE A 62 8.47 17.66 17.14
C ILE A 62 8.35 16.84 15.85
N PHE A 63 7.81 17.41 14.76
CA PHE A 63 7.70 16.72 13.48
C PHE A 63 9.07 16.37 12.89
N ASN A 64 10.04 17.30 12.91
CA ASN A 64 11.39 17.02 12.44
C ASN A 64 12.05 15.87 13.24
N VAL A 65 11.93 15.87 14.56
CA VAL A 65 12.47 14.81 15.43
C VAL A 65 11.77 13.46 15.11
N LEU A 66 10.44 13.47 14.99
CA LEU A 66 9.68 12.27 14.64
C LEU A 66 10.15 11.66 13.31
N PHE A 67 10.28 12.47 12.26
CA PHE A 67 10.73 11.99 10.95
C PHE A 67 12.20 11.53 10.97
N ILE A 68 13.06 12.13 11.79
CA ILE A 68 14.43 11.64 12.00
C ILE A 68 14.42 10.26 12.65
N ILE A 69 13.64 10.07 13.72
CA ILE A 69 13.55 8.78 14.43
C ILE A 69 12.99 7.71 13.50
N VAL A 70 11.88 8.00 12.81
CA VAL A 70 11.25 7.05 11.88
C VAL A 70 12.17 6.74 10.71
N GLY A 71 12.78 7.76 10.10
CA GLY A 71 13.71 7.60 8.98
C GLY A 71 14.96 6.82 9.36
N ALA A 72 15.60 7.17 10.47
CA ALA A 72 16.79 6.45 10.95
C ALA A 72 16.45 5.00 11.33
N GLY A 73 15.32 4.78 12.04
CA GLY A 73 14.83 3.44 12.36
C GLY A 73 14.54 2.60 11.13
N ALA A 74 13.88 3.16 10.13
CA ALA A 74 13.62 2.49 8.86
C ALA A 74 14.94 2.13 8.14
N LEU A 75 15.91 3.03 8.09
CA LEU A 75 17.23 2.75 7.49
C LEU A 75 17.96 1.63 8.22
N LEU A 76 17.97 1.62 9.55
CA LEU A 76 18.62 0.57 10.33
C LEU A 76 18.01 -0.82 10.04
N ILE A 77 16.69 -0.89 9.89
CA ILE A 77 15.98 -2.13 9.55
C ILE A 77 16.26 -2.54 8.10
N LEU A 78 16.16 -1.61 7.15
CA LEU A 78 16.38 -1.90 5.73
C LEU A 78 17.82 -2.32 5.42
N LEU A 79 18.78 -1.75 6.12
CA LEU A 79 20.20 -2.11 6.02
C LEU A 79 20.55 -3.38 6.83
N GLY A 80 19.60 -3.95 7.55
CA GLY A 80 19.79 -5.19 8.33
C GLY A 80 20.56 -5.00 9.64
N ALA A 81 20.83 -3.75 10.07
CA ALA A 81 21.49 -3.46 11.33
C ALA A 81 20.63 -3.80 12.56
N VAL A 82 19.30 -3.71 12.40
CA VAL A 82 18.30 -4.08 13.41
C VAL A 82 17.35 -5.08 12.79
N SER A 83 17.21 -6.25 13.42
CA SER A 83 16.28 -7.30 12.98
C SER A 83 15.03 -7.28 13.84
N VAL A 84 13.89 -6.95 13.22
CA VAL A 84 12.57 -7.05 13.83
C VAL A 84 11.80 -8.14 13.08
N PRO A 85 11.52 -9.31 13.69
CA PRO A 85 10.97 -10.48 12.98
C PRO A 85 9.72 -10.16 12.16
N ALA A 86 8.75 -9.46 12.77
CA ALA A 86 7.50 -9.09 12.08
C ALA A 86 7.72 -8.14 10.88
N VAL A 87 8.71 -7.25 10.95
CA VAL A 87 9.03 -6.34 9.84
C VAL A 87 9.82 -7.06 8.75
N ASN A 88 10.69 -7.98 9.13
CA ASN A 88 11.45 -8.78 8.16
C ASN A 88 10.53 -9.69 7.33
N GLU A 89 9.49 -10.27 7.94
CA GLU A 89 8.48 -11.04 7.23
C GLU A 89 7.76 -10.16 6.18
N LEU A 90 7.34 -8.96 6.57
CA LEU A 90 6.75 -7.98 5.65
C LEU A 90 7.74 -7.56 4.55
N LEU A 91 9.00 -7.32 4.86
CA LEU A 91 10.01 -6.95 3.88
C LEU A 91 10.34 -8.07 2.89
N ASN A 92 10.17 -9.32 3.29
CA ASN A 92 10.32 -10.47 2.39
C ASN A 92 9.10 -10.59 1.45
N GLU A 93 7.89 -10.27 1.93
CA GLU A 93 6.69 -10.21 1.10
C GLU A 93 6.74 -9.01 0.13
N TYR A 94 7.24 -7.84 0.61
CA TYR A 94 7.31 -6.58 -0.15
C TYR A 94 8.76 -6.20 -0.47
N SER A 95 9.42 -6.99 -1.32
CA SER A 95 10.84 -6.83 -1.65
C SER A 95 11.21 -5.46 -2.23
N PHE A 96 10.27 -4.77 -2.89
CA PHE A 96 10.47 -3.43 -3.43
C PHE A 96 10.84 -2.38 -2.36
N ALA A 97 10.53 -2.63 -1.09
CA ALA A 97 10.89 -1.70 -0.01
C ALA A 97 12.43 -1.59 0.20
N ARG A 98 13.18 -2.58 -0.29
CA ARG A 98 14.67 -2.58 -0.26
C ARG A 98 15.32 -2.02 -1.51
N GLU A 99 14.53 -1.54 -2.46
CA GLU A 99 15.06 -0.92 -3.67
C GLU A 99 15.79 0.40 -3.39
N ILE A 100 16.86 0.64 -4.14
CA ILE A 100 17.71 1.82 -3.99
C ILE A 100 16.92 3.14 -3.97
N PRO A 101 15.92 3.37 -4.84
CA PRO A 101 15.14 4.61 -4.82
C PRO A 101 14.41 4.84 -3.50
N VAL A 102 13.88 3.80 -2.86
CA VAL A 102 13.19 3.91 -1.56
C VAL A 102 14.18 4.30 -0.48
N ILE A 103 15.31 3.61 -0.41
CA ILE A 103 16.39 3.90 0.56
C ILE A 103 16.87 5.34 0.39
N ASN A 104 17.13 5.77 -0.85
CA ASN A 104 17.54 7.14 -1.14
C ASN A 104 16.50 8.16 -0.71
N GLY A 105 15.22 7.89 -0.95
CA GLY A 105 14.11 8.75 -0.49
C GLY A 105 14.11 8.92 1.03
N ILE A 106 14.28 7.83 1.78
CA ILE A 106 14.34 7.86 3.25
C ILE A 106 15.58 8.62 3.73
N ILE A 107 16.75 8.42 3.09
CA ILE A 107 17.98 9.15 3.40
C ILE A 107 17.78 10.66 3.20
N LEU A 108 17.25 11.07 2.03
CA LEU A 108 17.02 12.48 1.72
C LEU A 108 16.04 13.12 2.72
N LEU A 109 14.96 12.42 3.06
CA LEU A 109 14.01 12.88 4.08
C LEU A 109 14.69 13.05 5.44
N THR A 110 15.48 12.08 5.87
CA THR A 110 16.17 12.12 7.17
C THR A 110 17.19 13.26 7.22
N ILE A 111 17.99 13.44 6.17
CA ILE A 111 18.97 14.52 6.07
C ILE A 111 18.27 15.89 6.10
N ALA A 112 17.20 16.06 5.30
CA ALA A 112 16.44 17.32 5.26
C ALA A 112 15.91 17.69 6.65
N ASN A 113 15.40 16.72 7.41
CA ASN A 113 14.90 16.95 8.76
C ASN A 113 16.02 17.23 9.77
N CYS A 114 17.19 16.58 9.64
CA CYS A 114 18.35 16.90 10.47
C CYS A 114 18.84 18.35 10.25
N ILE A 115 18.94 18.77 8.99
CA ILE A 115 19.30 20.14 8.64
C ILE A 115 18.23 21.11 9.17
N GLY A 116 16.94 20.77 9.00
CA GLY A 116 15.82 21.56 9.53
C GLY A 116 15.91 21.75 11.04
N LEU A 117 16.13 20.68 11.80
CA LEU A 117 16.28 20.74 13.24
C LEU A 117 17.49 21.58 13.66
N TRP A 118 18.60 21.48 12.94
CA TRP A 118 19.78 22.31 13.18
C TRP A 118 19.47 23.81 13.01
N PHE A 119 18.75 24.20 11.94
CA PHE A 119 18.32 25.59 11.75
C PHE A 119 17.36 26.05 12.83
N LEU A 120 16.43 25.20 13.27
CA LEU A 120 15.48 25.52 14.34
C LEU A 120 16.21 25.84 15.65
N VAL A 121 17.19 25.02 16.03
CA VAL A 121 17.93 25.16 17.28
C VAL A 121 18.89 26.36 17.22
N LYS A 122 19.66 26.52 16.13
CA LYS A 122 20.70 27.55 16.01
C LYS A 122 20.14 28.92 15.68
N ARG A 123 19.19 29.00 14.75
CA ARG A 123 18.69 30.28 14.23
C ARG A 123 17.30 30.67 14.74
N LYS A 124 16.65 29.79 15.53
CA LYS A 124 15.29 29.99 16.06
C LYS A 124 14.26 30.38 14.99
N CYS A 125 14.50 29.93 13.74
CA CYS A 125 13.68 30.20 12.59
C CYS A 125 12.90 28.94 12.23
N TRP A 126 11.57 28.99 12.21
CA TRP A 126 10.73 27.82 11.92
C TRP A 126 10.37 27.67 10.43
N ASN A 127 10.52 28.72 9.63
CA ASN A 127 10.16 28.71 8.19
C ASN A 127 11.06 27.76 7.39
N ILE A 128 12.39 27.81 7.61
CA ILE A 128 13.36 26.95 6.91
C ILE A 128 13.12 25.47 7.26
N PRO A 129 13.01 25.06 8.54
CA PRO A 129 12.67 23.69 8.90
C PRO A 129 11.36 23.20 8.28
N SER A 130 10.31 24.03 8.24
CA SER A 130 9.03 23.67 7.62
C SER A 130 9.17 23.44 6.12
N PHE A 131 9.92 24.30 5.43
CA PHE A 131 10.23 24.15 4.02
C PHE A 131 11.03 22.86 3.75
N LEU A 132 12.07 22.60 4.54
CA LEU A 132 12.91 21.40 4.40
C LEU A 132 12.14 20.12 4.67
N LEU A 133 11.21 20.12 5.62
CA LEU A 133 10.31 19.00 5.88
C LEU A 133 9.44 18.71 4.64
N GLY A 134 8.81 19.73 4.08
CA GLY A 134 8.00 19.59 2.87
C GLY A 134 8.81 19.15 1.65
N ALA A 135 9.96 19.77 1.42
CA ALA A 135 10.86 19.42 0.33
C ALA A 135 11.40 17.99 0.47
N GLY A 136 11.77 17.59 1.69
CA GLY A 136 12.22 16.22 1.99
C GLY A 136 11.15 15.19 1.70
N LEU A 137 9.89 15.45 2.09
CA LEU A 137 8.75 14.57 1.78
C LEU A 137 8.51 14.47 0.28
N LEU A 138 8.54 15.59 -0.46
CA LEU A 138 8.37 15.58 -1.91
C LEU A 138 9.48 14.79 -2.60
N LEU A 139 10.73 14.97 -2.19
CA LEU A 139 11.87 14.22 -2.74
C LEU A 139 11.78 12.73 -2.43
N ALA A 140 11.32 12.36 -1.22
CA ALA A 140 11.11 10.96 -0.85
C ALA A 140 10.01 10.31 -1.72
N VAL A 141 8.88 11.00 -1.92
CA VAL A 141 7.79 10.52 -2.80
C VAL A 141 8.26 10.42 -4.24
N PHE A 142 9.00 11.42 -4.74
CA PHE A 142 9.54 11.41 -6.09
C PHE A 142 10.51 10.25 -6.30
N SER A 143 11.42 10.01 -5.35
CA SER A 143 12.33 8.86 -5.40
C SER A 143 11.57 7.53 -5.38
N ALA A 144 10.56 7.39 -4.50
CA ALA A 144 9.72 6.20 -4.45
C ALA A 144 8.89 5.99 -5.73
N SER A 145 8.55 7.06 -6.46
CA SER A 145 7.80 6.94 -7.72
C SER A 145 8.57 6.19 -8.81
N ALA A 146 9.90 6.15 -8.74
CA ALA A 146 10.73 5.42 -9.68
C ALA A 146 10.47 3.90 -9.68
N ILE A 147 9.97 3.37 -8.55
CA ILE A 147 9.66 1.93 -8.41
C ILE A 147 8.17 1.60 -8.58
N ILE A 148 7.37 2.54 -9.09
CA ILE A 148 5.91 2.35 -9.20
C ILE A 148 5.55 1.12 -10.03
N ARG A 149 6.40 0.77 -11.01
CA ARG A 149 6.24 -0.42 -11.84
C ARG A 149 6.39 -1.70 -11.01
N ASP A 150 7.36 -1.72 -10.08
CA ASP A 150 7.67 -2.87 -9.24
C ASP A 150 6.65 -3.02 -8.09
N VAL A 151 6.03 -1.90 -7.71
CA VAL A 151 4.93 -1.87 -6.72
C VAL A 151 3.60 -2.33 -7.33
N ASN A 152 3.40 -2.12 -8.63
CA ASN A 152 2.13 -2.43 -9.31
C ASN A 152 1.61 -3.86 -9.08
N PRO A 153 2.45 -4.93 -9.12
CA PRO A 153 2.00 -6.30 -8.82
C PRO A 153 1.45 -6.50 -7.40
N TYR A 154 1.77 -5.60 -6.46
CA TYR A 154 1.36 -5.67 -5.05
C TYR A 154 0.08 -4.86 -4.74
N ILE A 155 -0.31 -3.91 -5.63
CA ILE A 155 -1.44 -3.00 -5.37
C ILE A 155 -2.81 -3.65 -5.63
N GLY A 156 -2.86 -4.74 -6.40
CA GLY A 156 -4.12 -5.39 -6.71
C GLY A 156 -3.95 -6.70 -7.48
N TYR A 157 -5.03 -7.18 -8.06
CA TYR A 157 -5.05 -8.45 -8.78
C TYR A 157 -4.73 -8.32 -10.28
N GLY A 158 -4.63 -7.10 -10.83
CA GLY A 158 -4.49 -6.88 -12.26
C GLY A 158 -3.32 -7.64 -12.90
N SER A 159 -2.16 -7.66 -12.24
CA SER A 159 -0.95 -8.32 -12.75
C SER A 159 -1.04 -9.86 -12.75
N ILE A 160 -1.73 -10.46 -11.77
CA ILE A 160 -1.95 -11.91 -11.74
C ILE A 160 -3.09 -12.30 -12.67
N CYS A 161 -4.15 -11.49 -12.75
CA CYS A 161 -5.29 -11.71 -13.64
C CYS A 161 -4.88 -11.70 -15.12
N ALA A 162 -3.92 -10.85 -15.51
CA ALA A 162 -3.38 -10.82 -16.87
C ALA A 162 -2.63 -12.12 -17.27
N LYS A 163 -2.28 -12.96 -16.30
CA LYS A 163 -1.61 -14.24 -16.52
C LYS A 163 -2.56 -15.44 -16.48
N VAL A 164 -3.85 -15.21 -16.19
CA VAL A 164 -4.88 -16.25 -16.18
C VAL A 164 -5.18 -16.66 -17.62
N PRO A 165 -5.10 -17.94 -17.98
CA PRO A 165 -5.40 -18.40 -19.32
C PRO A 165 -6.86 -18.15 -19.71
N GLU A 166 -7.09 -17.77 -20.96
CA GLU A 166 -8.45 -17.60 -21.47
C GLU A 166 -9.21 -18.92 -21.47
N GLY A 167 -10.51 -18.87 -21.19
CA GLY A 167 -11.38 -20.06 -21.21
C GLY A 167 -11.29 -20.98 -19.99
N THR A 168 -10.35 -20.76 -19.04
CA THR A 168 -10.26 -21.57 -17.82
C THR A 168 -11.24 -21.11 -16.76
N GLN A 169 -11.81 -22.00 -15.97
CA GLN A 169 -12.52 -21.65 -14.75
C GLN A 169 -11.51 -21.11 -13.71
N VAL A 170 -11.92 -20.14 -12.92
CA VAL A 170 -11.03 -19.53 -11.91
C VAL A 170 -11.58 -19.76 -10.52
N ALA A 171 -10.73 -20.36 -9.69
CA ALA A 171 -10.96 -20.54 -8.27
C ALA A 171 -10.02 -19.63 -7.45
N THR A 172 -10.51 -19.11 -6.35
CA THR A 172 -9.71 -18.30 -5.42
C THR A 172 -9.75 -18.89 -4.02
N VAL A 173 -8.62 -18.86 -3.34
CA VAL A 173 -8.50 -19.31 -1.95
C VAL A 173 -7.52 -18.41 -1.20
N PHE A 174 -7.82 -18.07 0.07
CA PHE A 174 -7.04 -17.16 0.94
C PHE A 174 -6.82 -15.75 0.36
N LEU A 175 -7.71 -15.28 -0.50
CA LEU A 175 -7.65 -13.92 -1.02
C LEU A 175 -8.55 -12.97 -0.22
N HIS A 176 -8.16 -11.71 -0.18
CA HIS A 176 -8.97 -10.65 0.40
C HIS A 176 -9.78 -9.97 -0.71
N ARG A 177 -11.11 -9.94 -0.57
CA ARG A 177 -12.03 -9.38 -1.59
C ARG A 177 -11.84 -9.98 -2.99
N PRO A 178 -11.96 -11.30 -3.14
CA PRO A 178 -11.71 -12.00 -4.42
C PRO A 178 -12.64 -11.55 -5.54
N LYS A 179 -13.83 -11.03 -5.23
CA LYS A 179 -14.79 -10.48 -6.20
C LYS A 179 -14.22 -9.38 -7.10
N ASN A 180 -13.13 -8.72 -6.70
CA ASN A 180 -12.45 -7.78 -7.58
C ASN A 180 -11.81 -8.47 -8.79
N ILE A 181 -11.50 -9.76 -8.69
CA ILE A 181 -10.93 -10.57 -9.78
C ILE A 181 -11.96 -10.72 -10.91
N ASP A 182 -13.26 -10.87 -10.59
CA ASP A 182 -14.35 -10.92 -11.59
C ASP A 182 -14.28 -9.75 -12.55
N THR A 183 -14.00 -8.56 -12.01
CA THR A 183 -13.91 -7.32 -12.80
C THR A 183 -12.72 -7.32 -13.75
N TYR A 184 -11.57 -7.88 -13.32
CA TYR A 184 -10.37 -7.94 -14.15
C TYR A 184 -10.46 -9.00 -15.23
N ILE A 185 -11.09 -10.13 -14.94
CA ILE A 185 -11.17 -11.30 -15.85
C ILE A 185 -12.44 -11.23 -16.72
N GLY A 186 -13.44 -10.44 -16.33
CA GLY A 186 -14.72 -10.30 -17.03
C GLY A 186 -15.63 -11.54 -16.93
N ARG A 187 -15.42 -12.41 -15.94
CA ARG A 187 -16.19 -13.64 -15.70
C ARG A 187 -16.25 -13.98 -14.21
N GLN A 188 -17.27 -14.77 -13.83
CA GLN A 188 -17.43 -15.21 -12.44
C GLN A 188 -16.30 -16.15 -12.01
N ILE A 189 -15.87 -15.98 -10.77
CA ILE A 189 -14.92 -16.86 -10.09
C ILE A 189 -15.65 -17.65 -9.00
N THR A 190 -15.10 -18.79 -8.64
CA THR A 190 -15.50 -19.55 -7.45
C THR A 190 -14.57 -19.21 -6.30
N ASP A 191 -15.12 -18.64 -5.22
CA ASP A 191 -14.34 -18.28 -4.03
C ASP A 191 -14.54 -19.29 -2.92
N TYR A 192 -13.47 -19.96 -2.54
CA TYR A 192 -13.43 -20.92 -1.44
C TYR A 192 -13.06 -20.28 -0.10
N GLY A 193 -12.81 -18.97 -0.06
CA GLY A 193 -12.47 -18.25 1.16
C GLY A 193 -11.18 -18.77 1.81
N LYS A 194 -11.32 -19.51 2.91
CA LYS A 194 -10.20 -20.14 3.64
C LYS A 194 -10.28 -21.67 3.65
N ASP A 195 -11.21 -22.23 2.91
CA ASP A 195 -11.55 -23.65 2.94
C ASP A 195 -10.84 -24.39 1.82
N CYS A 196 -9.66 -24.94 2.13
CA CYS A 196 -8.90 -25.75 1.19
C CYS A 196 -9.48 -27.15 1.03
N ASP A 197 -10.15 -27.69 2.06
CA ASP A 197 -10.72 -29.02 2.03
C ASP A 197 -11.85 -29.07 1.00
N LYS A 198 -12.70 -28.06 1.01
CA LYS A 198 -13.78 -27.91 0.01
C LYS A 198 -13.24 -27.77 -1.42
N LEU A 199 -12.13 -27.01 -1.60
CA LEU A 199 -11.49 -26.92 -2.91
C LEU A 199 -10.96 -28.28 -3.38
N ALA A 200 -10.36 -29.06 -2.48
CA ALA A 200 -9.84 -30.39 -2.80
C ALA A 200 -10.97 -31.38 -3.11
N GLU A 201 -12.08 -31.33 -2.36
CA GLU A 201 -13.27 -32.15 -2.54
C GLU A 201 -13.91 -31.88 -3.91
N ASP A 202 -14.13 -30.59 -4.26
CA ASP A 202 -14.70 -30.20 -5.56
C ASP A 202 -13.80 -30.64 -6.74
N ILE A 203 -12.47 -30.58 -6.59
CA ILE A 203 -11.53 -31.11 -7.60
C ILE A 203 -11.64 -32.63 -7.71
N GLY A 204 -11.75 -33.33 -6.57
CA GLY A 204 -11.91 -34.78 -6.51
C GLY A 204 -13.21 -35.27 -7.14
N GLU A 205 -14.35 -34.63 -6.79
CA GLU A 205 -15.67 -34.95 -7.33
C GLU A 205 -15.74 -34.69 -8.86
N ALA A 206 -15.19 -33.57 -9.30
CA ALA A 206 -15.13 -33.24 -10.71
C ALA A 206 -14.29 -34.25 -11.52
N SER A 207 -13.22 -34.78 -10.92
CA SER A 207 -12.40 -35.85 -11.51
C SER A 207 -13.14 -37.20 -11.56
N ALA A 208 -13.97 -37.48 -10.55
CA ALA A 208 -14.73 -38.74 -10.48
C ALA A 208 -15.95 -38.76 -11.43
N SER A 209 -16.50 -37.60 -11.79
CA SER A 209 -17.69 -37.49 -12.63
C SER A 209 -17.48 -37.78 -14.12
N GLY A 210 -16.22 -37.97 -14.55
CA GLY A 210 -15.87 -38.34 -15.94
C GLY A 210 -16.34 -37.31 -17.00
N SER A 211 -16.57 -36.07 -16.60
CA SER A 211 -16.93 -35.00 -17.53
C SER A 211 -15.72 -34.57 -18.37
N GLU A 212 -15.98 -33.91 -19.51
CA GLU A 212 -14.89 -33.39 -20.37
C GLU A 212 -13.81 -32.67 -19.57
N ALA A 213 -12.54 -32.89 -19.95
CA ALA A 213 -11.39 -32.30 -19.28
C ALA A 213 -11.56 -30.78 -19.11
N ARG A 214 -11.64 -30.32 -17.88
CA ARG A 214 -11.79 -28.90 -17.54
C ARG A 214 -10.49 -28.36 -16.97
N HIS A 215 -10.17 -27.15 -17.33
CA HIS A 215 -9.00 -26.45 -16.78
C HIS A 215 -9.46 -25.49 -15.68
N LEU A 216 -9.00 -25.74 -14.46
CA LEU A 216 -9.25 -24.89 -13.28
C LEU A 216 -7.99 -24.12 -12.93
N THR A 217 -8.04 -22.80 -13.02
CA THR A 217 -6.94 -21.94 -12.59
C THR A 217 -7.18 -21.50 -11.15
N ILE A 218 -6.27 -21.85 -10.26
CA ILE A 218 -6.35 -21.55 -8.83
C ILE A 218 -5.42 -20.37 -8.54
N VAL A 219 -5.97 -19.33 -7.90
CA VAL A 219 -5.24 -18.12 -7.49
C VAL A 219 -5.21 -18.03 -5.97
N THR A 220 -4.01 -17.87 -5.40
CA THR A 220 -3.83 -17.77 -3.95
C THR A 220 -2.70 -16.79 -3.59
N ARG A 221 -2.49 -16.53 -2.28
CA ARG A 221 -1.32 -15.82 -1.78
C ARG A 221 -0.13 -16.76 -1.66
N ARG A 222 1.06 -16.26 -2.03
CA ARG A 222 2.32 -17.00 -1.91
C ARG A 222 2.60 -17.46 -0.48
N SER A 223 2.42 -16.59 0.51
CA SER A 223 2.63 -16.92 1.92
C SER A 223 1.71 -18.05 2.41
N ARG A 224 0.50 -18.16 1.84
CA ARG A 224 -0.44 -19.24 2.16
C ARG A 224 -0.09 -20.55 1.45
N LEU A 225 0.39 -20.46 0.22
CA LEU A 225 0.90 -21.65 -0.47
C LEU A 225 2.07 -22.30 0.29
N GLU A 226 2.94 -21.50 0.91
CA GLU A 226 4.08 -21.97 1.70
C GLU A 226 3.66 -22.58 3.05
N SER A 227 2.52 -22.14 3.64
CA SER A 227 2.05 -22.56 4.97
C SER A 227 1.03 -23.71 4.97
N GLU A 228 0.33 -23.95 3.84
CA GLU A 228 -0.78 -24.90 3.75
C GLU A 228 -0.39 -26.14 2.94
N PRO A 229 -0.19 -27.32 3.57
CA PRO A 229 0.28 -28.53 2.90
C PRO A 229 -0.65 -29.00 1.78
N LEU A 230 -1.95 -28.94 1.99
CA LEU A 230 -2.99 -29.38 1.05
C LEU A 230 -2.96 -28.53 -0.22
N LEU A 231 -2.73 -27.22 -0.06
CA LEU A 231 -2.58 -26.30 -1.18
C LEU A 231 -1.31 -26.60 -1.99
N GLN A 232 -0.22 -26.98 -1.31
CA GLN A 232 1.02 -27.40 -1.97
C GLN A 232 0.82 -28.65 -2.82
N GLU A 233 0.05 -29.63 -2.35
CA GLU A 233 -0.27 -30.83 -3.12
C GLU A 233 -1.08 -30.50 -4.38
N ILE A 234 -2.11 -29.67 -4.24
CA ILE A 234 -2.93 -29.19 -5.36
C ILE A 234 -2.06 -28.44 -6.38
N PHE A 235 -1.15 -27.58 -5.92
CA PHE A 235 -0.27 -26.81 -6.79
C PHE A 235 0.80 -27.69 -7.47
N LYS A 236 1.23 -28.80 -6.84
CA LYS A 236 2.14 -29.79 -7.46
C LYS A 236 1.47 -30.60 -8.56
N SER A 237 0.16 -30.87 -8.46
CA SER A 237 -0.60 -31.58 -9.50
C SER A 237 -0.93 -30.70 -10.70
N GLY A 238 -0.78 -29.38 -10.58
CA GLY A 238 -1.03 -28.44 -11.66
C GLY A 238 0.12 -28.25 -12.63
N THR A 239 -0.08 -27.36 -13.58
CA THR A 239 0.98 -26.87 -14.48
C THR A 239 1.99 -26.01 -13.72
N ALA A 240 2.88 -25.32 -14.41
CA ALA A 240 3.86 -24.44 -13.77
C ALA A 240 3.20 -23.39 -12.86
N VAL A 241 3.77 -23.19 -11.67
CA VAL A 241 3.33 -22.13 -10.75
C VAL A 241 3.83 -20.78 -11.27
N ILE A 242 2.90 -19.88 -11.54
CA ILE A 242 3.20 -18.53 -12.01
C ILE A 242 3.08 -17.57 -10.83
N HIS A 243 4.12 -16.78 -10.59
CA HIS A 243 4.16 -15.77 -9.52
C HIS A 243 3.93 -14.37 -10.07
N SER A 244 3.23 -13.54 -9.31
CA SER A 244 3.06 -12.11 -9.58
C SER A 244 2.87 -11.34 -8.26
N GLY A 245 3.92 -10.68 -7.81
CA GLY A 245 3.93 -10.03 -6.50
C GLY A 245 3.67 -11.04 -5.36
N PRO A 246 2.72 -10.74 -4.46
CA PRO A 246 2.37 -11.61 -3.34
C PRO A 246 1.44 -12.77 -3.75
N TYR A 247 1.07 -12.86 -5.03
CA TYR A 247 0.12 -13.85 -5.54
C TYR A 247 0.80 -14.91 -6.39
N CYS A 248 0.20 -16.08 -6.42
CA CYS A 248 0.58 -17.18 -7.30
C CYS A 248 -0.65 -17.83 -7.90
N LEU A 249 -0.49 -18.39 -9.08
CA LEU A 249 -1.52 -19.19 -9.74
C LEU A 249 -0.93 -20.47 -10.29
N THR A 250 -1.77 -21.49 -10.39
CA THR A 250 -1.52 -22.71 -11.15
C THR A 250 -2.79 -23.13 -11.87
N THR A 251 -2.66 -23.88 -12.96
CA THR A 251 -3.81 -24.46 -13.66
C THR A 251 -3.80 -25.97 -13.48
N VAL A 252 -4.86 -26.51 -12.92
CA VAL A 252 -5.08 -27.96 -12.73
C VAL A 252 -6.01 -28.45 -13.83
N THR A 253 -5.65 -29.57 -14.47
CA THR A 253 -6.53 -30.25 -15.42
C THR A 253 -7.32 -31.30 -14.67
N ILE A 254 -8.64 -31.11 -14.61
CA ILE A 254 -9.59 -32.04 -14.02
C ILE A 254 -10.06 -32.97 -15.15
N ARG A 255 -9.76 -34.26 -15.01
CA ARG A 255 -10.15 -35.29 -15.99
C ARG A 255 -11.18 -36.22 -15.42
#